data_afb6b756f1687a0d01459534570fbf3c
#
_entry.id   afb6b756f1687a0d01459534570fbf3c
#
_cell.length_a   1.000
_cell.length_b   1.000
_cell.length_c   1.000
_cell.angle_alpha   90.00
_cell.angle_beta   90.00
_cell.angle_gamma   90.00
#
_symmetry.space_group_name_H-M   'P 1'
#
loop_
_entity.id
_entity.type
_entity.pdbx_description
1 polymer ?
#
loop_
_entity_poly.entity_id
_entity_poly.type
_entity_poly.pdbx_seq_one_letter_code
_entity_poly.pdbx_strand_id
1 'polypeptide(L)'
;METIGVGLIGYGLGGRAFHAPYARATPGMALRAVVSRDPAKVHADLPDMRVVPSVEALLAEPGIDLVVVSSPDALHADHAIAALRAGKHVLVDKPFATSLADARRVMAANTTAGQVLTVFHNRRWDADFLTLRDLIADGRLGEIVHFESHFDRWRPVPADTWKEAREGGSWLDLGPHLVDQALVLFGRPEAIVADLATLRTGAVAPDYFHVVLRYPDRRVVLHSSKLAAAHTLRFVVHGTRGSWIKHGIDTQEAATVAGKPPGGADWGLDPEDGDLTTGDTMRTVRNRRGDYRLFWQALAAAIRGEGPNPVGAAEAMMVMEVLDAGLRSSAERREIAL
;
A
#
# COMPACT_ATOMS: atom_id res chain seq x y z
N MET A 1 9.80 -22.21 -17.75
CA MET A 1 10.26 -21.01 -17.03
C MET A 1 10.72 -21.43 -15.65
N GLU A 2 11.87 -20.92 -15.21
CA GLU A 2 12.39 -21.20 -13.88
C GLU A 2 11.46 -20.61 -12.81
N THR A 3 11.21 -21.37 -11.75
CA THR A 3 10.30 -20.98 -10.68
C THR A 3 11.03 -20.02 -9.73
N ILE A 4 10.48 -18.84 -9.49
CA ILE A 4 10.97 -17.87 -8.53
C ILE A 4 10.67 -18.39 -7.11
N GLY A 5 11.73 -18.71 -6.35
CA GLY A 5 11.61 -19.11 -4.96
C GLY A 5 11.41 -17.91 -4.04
N VAL A 6 10.34 -17.94 -3.26
CA VAL A 6 9.95 -16.85 -2.36
C VAL A 6 10.25 -17.22 -0.91
N GLY A 7 11.02 -16.39 -0.22
CA GLY A 7 11.22 -16.42 1.22
C GLY A 7 10.41 -15.30 1.89
N LEU A 8 9.67 -15.61 2.95
CA LEU A 8 8.83 -14.65 3.67
C LEU A 8 9.39 -14.37 5.06
N ILE A 9 9.68 -13.12 5.38
CA ILE A 9 10.08 -12.68 6.72
C ILE A 9 8.85 -12.14 7.45
N GLY A 10 8.40 -12.89 8.46
CA GLY A 10 7.25 -12.53 9.29
C GLY A 10 5.94 -13.19 8.83
N TYR A 11 5.23 -13.79 9.79
CA TYR A 11 3.92 -14.44 9.57
C TYR A 11 2.84 -13.81 10.46
N GLY A 12 2.86 -12.46 10.53
CA GLY A 12 1.79 -11.64 11.09
C GLY A 12 0.60 -11.55 10.12
N LEU A 13 -0.28 -10.58 10.32
CA LEU A 13 -1.43 -10.35 9.42
C LEU A 13 -0.95 -10.12 7.98
N GLY A 14 0.09 -9.28 7.77
CA GLY A 14 0.65 -9.01 6.45
C GLY A 14 1.11 -10.28 5.74
N GLY A 15 2.06 -10.99 6.35
CA GLY A 15 2.62 -12.23 5.78
C GLY A 15 1.59 -13.30 5.53
N ARG A 16 0.68 -13.52 6.49
CA ARG A 16 -0.35 -14.54 6.42
C ARG A 16 -1.43 -14.26 5.38
N ALA A 17 -1.95 -13.03 5.35
CA ALA A 17 -3.10 -12.68 4.53
C ALA A 17 -2.70 -12.05 3.18
N PHE A 18 -1.70 -11.17 3.14
CA PHE A 18 -1.40 -10.36 1.96
C PHE A 18 -0.19 -10.85 1.14
N HIS A 19 0.64 -11.74 1.69
CA HIS A 19 1.83 -12.20 0.96
C HIS A 19 1.80 -13.69 0.66
N ALA A 20 1.67 -14.57 1.66
CA ALA A 20 1.74 -16.02 1.44
C ALA A 20 0.70 -16.56 0.44
N PRO A 21 -0.60 -16.18 0.50
CA PRO A 21 -1.60 -16.65 -0.45
C PRO A 21 -1.33 -16.20 -1.88
N TYR A 22 -0.87 -14.98 -2.06
CA TYR A 22 -0.60 -14.41 -3.39
C TYR A 22 0.68 -14.96 -4.02
N ALA A 23 1.76 -15.12 -3.24
CA ALA A 23 2.98 -15.77 -3.72
C ALA A 23 2.70 -17.21 -4.19
N ARG A 24 1.83 -17.93 -3.49
CA ARG A 24 1.40 -19.30 -3.87
C ARG A 24 0.45 -19.33 -5.05
N ALA A 25 -0.39 -18.31 -5.22
CA ALA A 25 -1.36 -18.23 -6.32
C ALA A 25 -0.77 -17.67 -7.61
N THR A 26 0.47 -17.13 -7.58
CA THR A 26 1.09 -16.53 -8.75
C THR A 26 1.83 -17.57 -9.59
N PRO A 27 1.47 -17.77 -10.86
CA PRO A 27 2.15 -18.72 -11.72
C PRO A 27 3.66 -18.46 -11.80
N GLY A 28 4.46 -19.52 -11.63
CA GLY A 28 5.91 -19.43 -11.67
C GLY A 28 6.57 -18.81 -10.43
N MET A 29 5.83 -18.68 -9.33
CA MET A 29 6.35 -18.41 -7.99
C MET A 29 6.09 -19.59 -7.04
N ALA A 30 6.97 -19.81 -6.06
CA ALA A 30 6.78 -20.81 -5.03
C ALA A 30 7.25 -20.28 -3.68
N LEU A 31 6.35 -20.21 -2.70
CA LEU A 31 6.72 -19.93 -1.31
C LEU A 31 7.55 -21.14 -0.79
N ARG A 32 8.82 -20.90 -0.46
CA ARG A 32 9.79 -21.94 -0.08
C ARG A 32 10.01 -22.03 1.43
N ALA A 33 10.13 -20.87 2.08
CA ALA A 33 10.40 -20.82 3.50
C ALA A 33 9.82 -19.55 4.14
N VAL A 34 9.53 -19.65 5.44
CA VAL A 34 8.99 -18.55 6.26
C VAL A 34 9.85 -18.37 7.51
N VAL A 35 10.25 -17.13 7.80
CA VAL A 35 10.84 -16.79 9.08
C VAL A 35 9.74 -16.54 10.10
N SER A 36 9.66 -17.36 11.12
CA SER A 36 8.72 -17.19 12.23
C SER A 36 9.29 -17.73 13.53
N ARG A 37 9.04 -17.01 14.63
CA ARG A 37 9.33 -17.50 16.00
C ARG A 37 8.28 -18.49 16.50
N ASP A 38 7.17 -18.61 15.79
CA ASP A 38 6.05 -19.51 16.10
C ASP A 38 5.77 -20.39 14.88
N PRO A 39 6.44 -21.55 14.77
CA PRO A 39 6.18 -22.52 13.68
C PRO A 39 4.77 -23.07 13.69
N ALA A 40 4.15 -23.23 14.86
CA ALA A 40 2.80 -23.80 14.97
C ALA A 40 1.78 -22.89 14.29
N LYS A 41 1.95 -21.59 14.41
CA LYS A 41 1.12 -20.60 13.72
C LYS A 41 1.24 -20.69 12.19
N VAL A 42 2.44 -20.95 11.67
CA VAL A 42 2.65 -21.13 10.23
C VAL A 42 2.02 -22.43 9.77
N HIS A 43 2.27 -23.53 10.49
CA HIS A 43 1.79 -24.86 10.12
C HIS A 43 0.27 -25.00 10.24
N ALA A 44 -0.41 -24.16 11.02
CA ALA A 44 -1.87 -24.12 11.06
C ALA A 44 -2.50 -23.77 9.70
N ASP A 45 -1.85 -22.90 8.93
CA ASP A 45 -2.32 -22.49 7.59
C ASP A 45 -1.55 -23.19 6.47
N LEU A 46 -0.29 -23.57 6.72
CA LEU A 46 0.66 -24.11 5.74
C LEU A 46 1.39 -25.34 6.37
N PRO A 47 0.74 -26.51 6.45
CA PRO A 47 1.25 -27.66 7.22
C PRO A 47 2.66 -28.11 6.84
N ASP A 48 3.00 -28.09 5.56
CA ASP A 48 4.29 -28.59 5.04
C ASP A 48 5.33 -27.47 4.82
N MET A 49 5.05 -26.25 5.30
CA MET A 49 5.94 -25.11 5.06
C MET A 49 7.23 -25.21 5.87
N ARG A 50 8.36 -25.02 5.20
CA ARG A 50 9.63 -24.86 5.88
C ARG A 50 9.64 -23.57 6.69
N VAL A 51 9.78 -23.70 8.00
CA VAL A 51 9.93 -22.57 8.93
C VAL A 51 11.38 -22.50 9.40
N VAL A 52 11.98 -21.34 9.27
CA VAL A 52 13.36 -21.06 9.69
C VAL A 52 13.40 -20.04 10.83
N PRO A 53 14.40 -20.13 11.74
CA PRO A 53 14.39 -19.34 12.97
C PRO A 53 14.83 -17.88 12.79
N SER A 54 15.55 -17.56 11.71
CA SER A 54 16.12 -16.22 11.53
C SER A 54 16.17 -15.80 10.05
N VAL A 55 16.42 -14.52 9.84
CA VAL A 55 16.60 -13.93 8.50
C VAL A 55 17.85 -14.53 7.83
N GLU A 56 18.94 -14.68 8.57
CA GLU A 56 20.19 -15.25 8.08
C GLU A 56 19.98 -16.69 7.60
N ALA A 57 19.19 -17.48 8.35
CA ALA A 57 18.85 -18.83 7.95
C ALA A 57 18.01 -18.83 6.66
N LEU A 58 17.08 -17.89 6.49
CA LEU A 58 16.30 -17.73 5.25
C LEU A 58 17.21 -17.39 4.06
N LEU A 59 18.11 -16.43 4.25
CA LEU A 59 19.01 -15.97 3.18
C LEU A 59 20.00 -17.05 2.73
N ALA A 60 20.32 -18.00 3.62
CA ALA A 60 21.15 -19.16 3.31
C ALA A 60 20.39 -20.34 2.66
N GLU A 61 19.04 -20.31 2.64
CA GLU A 61 18.25 -21.37 2.02
C GLU A 61 18.45 -21.38 0.50
N PRO A 62 18.74 -22.54 -0.09
CA PRO A 62 18.89 -22.67 -1.53
C PRO A 62 17.54 -22.43 -2.24
N GLY A 63 17.61 -21.80 -3.43
CA GLY A 63 16.43 -21.56 -4.27
C GLY A 63 15.48 -20.48 -3.74
N ILE A 64 15.96 -19.57 -2.90
CA ILE A 64 15.30 -18.30 -2.59
C ILE A 64 15.84 -17.24 -3.54
N ASP A 65 14.97 -16.64 -4.34
CA ASP A 65 15.28 -15.58 -5.31
C ASP A 65 14.69 -14.24 -4.86
N LEU A 66 13.48 -14.27 -4.27
CA LEU A 66 12.75 -13.12 -3.78
C LEU A 66 12.54 -13.23 -2.27
N VAL A 67 12.87 -12.18 -1.54
CA VAL A 67 12.57 -12.04 -0.12
C VAL A 67 11.43 -11.04 0.07
N VAL A 68 10.37 -11.47 0.74
CA VAL A 68 9.24 -10.63 1.14
C VAL A 68 9.44 -10.23 2.60
N VAL A 69 9.56 -8.93 2.84
CA VAL A 69 9.73 -8.35 4.18
C VAL A 69 8.37 -7.90 4.71
N SER A 70 7.78 -8.68 5.61
CA SER A 70 6.52 -8.41 6.31
C SER A 70 6.69 -8.54 7.83
N SER A 71 7.86 -8.17 8.31
CA SER A 71 8.23 -8.04 9.73
C SER A 71 7.58 -6.79 10.34
N PRO A 72 7.74 -6.53 11.66
CA PRO A 72 7.41 -5.22 12.22
C PRO A 72 8.16 -4.10 11.50
N ASP A 73 7.48 -2.98 11.26
CA ASP A 73 7.93 -1.89 10.40
C ASP A 73 9.35 -1.36 10.73
N ALA A 74 9.69 -1.30 12.02
CA ALA A 74 11.01 -0.88 12.49
C ALA A 74 12.16 -1.76 11.96
N LEU A 75 11.86 -2.96 11.48
CA LEU A 75 12.83 -3.91 10.96
C LEU A 75 12.85 -3.98 9.42
N HIS A 76 11.95 -3.26 8.74
CA HIS A 76 11.85 -3.31 7.28
C HIS A 76 13.17 -2.96 6.60
N ALA A 77 13.78 -1.85 7.01
CA ALA A 77 15.02 -1.38 6.40
C ALA A 77 16.18 -2.39 6.56
N ASP A 78 16.39 -2.87 7.76
CA ASP A 78 17.52 -3.78 8.04
C ASP A 78 17.33 -5.13 7.34
N HIS A 79 16.12 -5.69 7.32
CA HIS A 79 15.82 -6.93 6.62
C HIS A 79 15.93 -6.78 5.10
N ALA A 80 15.44 -5.66 4.54
CA ALA A 80 15.58 -5.37 3.12
C ALA A 80 17.04 -5.22 2.70
N ILE A 81 17.85 -4.50 3.48
CA ILE A 81 19.29 -4.34 3.25
C ILE A 81 20.01 -5.69 3.31
N ALA A 82 19.70 -6.52 4.30
CA ALA A 82 20.30 -7.86 4.43
C ALA A 82 19.98 -8.73 3.20
N ALA A 83 18.72 -8.72 2.73
CA ALA A 83 18.31 -9.49 1.56
C ALA A 83 18.95 -8.97 0.26
N LEU A 84 19.03 -7.64 0.05
CA LEU A 84 19.71 -7.04 -1.10
C LEU A 84 21.21 -7.41 -1.11
N ARG A 85 21.90 -7.32 0.03
CA ARG A 85 23.32 -7.71 0.16
C ARG A 85 23.56 -9.20 -0.10
N ALA A 86 22.56 -10.04 0.17
CA ALA A 86 22.59 -11.46 -0.16
C ALA A 86 22.24 -11.75 -1.63
N GLY A 87 22.10 -10.69 -2.48
CA GLY A 87 21.80 -10.83 -3.89
C GLY A 87 20.35 -11.22 -4.20
N LYS A 88 19.43 -11.02 -3.27
CA LYS A 88 18.02 -11.37 -3.46
C LYS A 88 17.20 -10.17 -3.96
N HIS A 89 16.19 -10.43 -4.81
CA HIS A 89 15.14 -9.48 -5.07
C HIS A 89 14.35 -9.23 -3.80
N VAL A 90 13.77 -8.04 -3.63
CA VAL A 90 13.11 -7.67 -2.37
C VAL A 90 11.76 -7.03 -2.62
N LEU A 91 10.74 -7.54 -1.94
CA LEU A 91 9.44 -6.91 -1.75
C LEU A 91 9.31 -6.50 -0.29
N VAL A 92 9.14 -5.21 -0.03
CA VAL A 92 8.89 -4.68 1.31
C VAL A 92 7.40 -4.39 1.49
N ASP A 93 6.81 -4.83 2.60
CA ASP A 93 5.46 -4.41 3.00
C ASP A 93 5.44 -2.89 3.29
N LYS A 94 4.28 -2.27 3.25
CA LYS A 94 4.13 -0.84 3.59
C LYS A 94 4.06 -0.65 5.14
N PRO A 95 4.59 0.46 5.65
CA PRO A 95 5.38 1.48 4.96
C PRO A 95 6.74 0.94 4.54
N PHE A 96 7.34 1.53 3.52
CA PHE A 96 8.67 1.13 3.03
C PHE A 96 9.72 1.12 4.14
N ALA A 97 9.69 2.14 5.00
CA ALA A 97 10.50 2.26 6.21
C ALA A 97 9.75 3.13 7.24
N THR A 98 10.25 3.21 8.46
CA THR A 98 9.68 4.08 9.50
C THR A 98 10.22 5.52 9.44
N SER A 99 11.32 5.75 8.72
CA SER A 99 11.91 7.07 8.53
C SER A 99 12.45 7.26 7.10
N LEU A 100 12.54 8.53 6.69
CA LEU A 100 13.16 8.88 5.41
C LEU A 100 14.65 8.50 5.36
N ALA A 101 15.34 8.56 6.51
CA ALA A 101 16.74 8.15 6.64
C ALA A 101 16.90 6.65 6.37
N ASP A 102 16.04 5.81 6.93
CA ASP A 102 16.06 4.37 6.71
C ASP A 102 15.69 4.01 5.27
N ALA A 103 14.70 4.70 4.68
CA ALA A 103 14.38 4.52 3.27
C ALA A 103 15.59 4.81 2.38
N ARG A 104 16.34 5.88 2.64
CA ARG A 104 17.58 6.21 1.93
C ARG A 104 18.67 5.14 2.09
N ARG A 105 18.80 4.53 3.27
CA ARG A 105 19.73 3.40 3.50
C ARG A 105 19.39 2.20 2.61
N VAL A 106 18.11 1.87 2.49
CA VAL A 106 17.66 0.78 1.61
C VAL A 106 17.92 1.11 0.15
N MET A 107 17.63 2.35 -0.27
CA MET A 107 17.91 2.82 -1.64
C MET A 107 19.39 2.71 -1.99
N ALA A 108 20.29 3.13 -1.08
CA ALA A 108 21.73 3.02 -1.28
C ALA A 108 22.17 1.55 -1.44
N ALA A 109 21.62 0.65 -0.64
CA ALA A 109 21.90 -0.79 -0.76
C ALA A 109 21.40 -1.35 -2.10
N ASN A 110 20.24 -0.94 -2.60
CA ASN A 110 19.68 -1.38 -3.88
C ASN A 110 20.52 -0.91 -5.06
N THR A 111 21.02 0.33 -5.04
CA THR A 111 21.89 0.86 -6.13
C THR A 111 23.15 0.02 -6.32
N THR A 112 23.69 -0.52 -5.24
CA THR A 112 24.88 -1.37 -5.28
C THR A 112 24.52 -2.82 -5.69
N ALA A 113 23.36 -3.31 -5.31
CA ALA A 113 22.97 -4.70 -5.50
C ALA A 113 22.39 -4.98 -6.92
N GLY A 114 21.72 -4.01 -7.53
CA GLY A 114 21.12 -4.15 -8.88
C GLY A 114 19.91 -5.10 -8.96
N GLN A 115 19.32 -5.48 -7.80
CA GLN A 115 18.15 -6.35 -7.74
C GLN A 115 16.85 -5.56 -7.90
N VAL A 116 15.73 -6.25 -8.17
CA VAL A 116 14.39 -5.67 -8.10
C VAL A 116 14.07 -5.40 -6.65
N LEU A 117 13.86 -4.12 -6.32
CA LEU A 117 13.33 -3.66 -5.05
C LEU A 117 11.97 -3.02 -5.31
N THR A 118 10.93 -3.53 -4.66
CA THR A 118 9.55 -3.06 -4.79
C THR A 118 8.89 -2.90 -3.42
N VAL A 119 7.85 -2.06 -3.34
CA VAL A 119 7.05 -1.87 -2.13
C VAL A 119 5.60 -2.26 -2.40
N PHE A 120 4.95 -2.89 -1.42
CA PHE A 120 3.61 -3.43 -1.58
C PHE A 120 2.53 -2.35 -1.53
N HIS A 121 2.50 -1.46 -2.52
CA HIS A 121 1.40 -0.53 -2.75
C HIS A 121 0.29 -1.20 -3.56
N ASN A 122 -0.29 -2.24 -2.99
CA ASN A 122 -1.31 -3.09 -3.62
C ASN A 122 -2.59 -2.35 -4.02
N ARG A 123 -2.89 -1.22 -3.38
CA ARG A 123 -4.12 -0.47 -3.64
C ARG A 123 -4.13 0.29 -4.98
N ARG A 124 -3.05 0.21 -5.74
CA ARG A 124 -3.05 0.56 -7.18
C ARG A 124 -3.97 -0.35 -7.99
N TRP A 125 -4.33 -1.52 -7.45
CA TRP A 125 -5.22 -2.52 -8.04
C TRP A 125 -6.55 -2.66 -7.29
N ASP A 126 -6.94 -1.66 -6.49
CA ASP A 126 -8.30 -1.52 -5.97
C ASP A 126 -9.27 -1.25 -7.12
N ALA A 127 -10.47 -1.81 -7.04
CA ALA A 127 -11.52 -1.68 -8.06
C ALA A 127 -11.90 -0.21 -8.34
N ASP A 128 -12.05 0.56 -7.27
CA ASP A 128 -12.38 1.98 -7.31
C ASP A 128 -11.27 2.81 -7.98
N PHE A 129 -10.00 2.54 -7.63
CA PHE A 129 -8.85 3.24 -8.19
C PHE A 129 -8.63 2.91 -9.68
N LEU A 130 -8.79 1.66 -10.07
CA LEU A 130 -8.73 1.25 -11.49
C LEU A 130 -9.84 1.93 -12.29
N THR A 131 -11.06 2.03 -11.74
CA THR A 131 -12.18 2.73 -12.38
C THR A 131 -11.89 4.22 -12.56
N LEU A 132 -11.35 4.87 -11.53
CA LEU A 132 -10.96 6.27 -11.60
C LEU A 132 -9.90 6.52 -12.69
N ARG A 133 -8.88 5.65 -12.76
CA ARG A 133 -7.84 5.74 -13.80
C ARG A 133 -8.41 5.66 -15.20
N ASP A 134 -9.38 4.77 -15.44
CA ASP A 134 -10.06 4.68 -16.74
C ASP A 134 -10.86 5.97 -17.04
N LEU A 135 -11.61 6.49 -16.07
CA LEU A 135 -12.37 7.75 -16.25
C LEU A 135 -11.48 8.93 -16.61
N ILE A 136 -10.28 9.01 -16.02
CA ILE A 136 -9.27 10.02 -16.34
C ILE A 136 -8.70 9.79 -17.74
N ALA A 137 -8.26 8.56 -18.05
CA ALA A 137 -7.68 8.19 -19.33
C ALA A 137 -8.65 8.41 -20.51
N ASP A 138 -9.94 8.12 -20.30
CA ASP A 138 -11.01 8.34 -21.29
C ASP A 138 -11.39 9.83 -21.43
N GLY A 139 -10.78 10.74 -20.64
CA GLY A 139 -11.05 12.17 -20.66
C GLY A 139 -12.47 12.56 -20.20
N ARG A 140 -13.17 11.65 -19.50
CA ARG A 140 -14.57 11.85 -19.07
C ARG A 140 -14.70 12.96 -18.03
N LEU A 141 -13.65 13.17 -17.24
CA LEU A 141 -13.60 14.21 -16.22
C LEU A 141 -12.96 15.52 -16.74
N GLY A 142 -12.22 15.47 -17.86
CA GLY A 142 -11.39 16.58 -18.33
C GLY A 142 -10.15 16.78 -17.46
N GLU A 143 -9.66 18.03 -17.34
CA GLU A 143 -8.57 18.38 -16.44
C GLU A 143 -9.06 18.29 -15.01
N ILE A 144 -8.38 17.48 -14.18
CA ILE A 144 -8.75 17.35 -12.77
C ILE A 144 -8.24 18.59 -12.02
N VAL A 145 -9.15 19.28 -11.33
CA VAL A 145 -8.86 20.49 -10.55
C VAL A 145 -8.95 20.24 -9.05
N HIS A 146 -9.72 19.23 -8.65
CA HIS A 146 -9.87 18.85 -7.24
C HIS A 146 -9.99 17.32 -7.11
N PHE A 147 -9.27 16.76 -6.17
CA PHE A 147 -9.30 15.34 -5.84
C PHE A 147 -9.28 15.16 -4.33
N GLU A 148 -10.20 14.35 -3.81
CA GLU A 148 -10.17 13.90 -2.43
C GLU A 148 -10.12 12.38 -2.38
N SER A 149 -9.32 11.85 -1.46
CA SER A 149 -9.23 10.42 -1.15
C SER A 149 -9.36 10.21 0.36
N HIS A 150 -10.30 9.37 0.75
CA HIS A 150 -10.67 9.16 2.15
C HIS A 150 -10.50 7.69 2.54
N PHE A 151 -9.97 7.47 3.76
CA PHE A 151 -9.95 6.17 4.43
C PHE A 151 -10.53 6.30 5.85
N ASP A 152 -11.83 6.56 5.92
CA ASP A 152 -12.55 6.74 7.16
C ASP A 152 -12.96 5.41 7.80
N ARG A 153 -13.08 5.40 9.11
CA ARG A 153 -13.48 4.25 9.92
C ARG A 153 -14.33 4.70 11.12
N TRP A 154 -15.20 3.82 11.57
CA TRP A 154 -15.85 3.99 12.88
C TRP A 154 -15.21 3.04 13.90
N ARG A 155 -14.24 3.56 14.66
CA ARG A 155 -13.52 2.85 15.72
C ARG A 155 -13.33 3.78 16.92
N PRO A 156 -14.42 4.12 17.66
CA PRO A 156 -14.37 5.15 18.69
C PRO A 156 -13.50 4.78 19.89
N VAL A 157 -13.31 3.47 20.13
CA VAL A 157 -12.45 2.98 21.21
C VAL A 157 -11.13 2.51 20.62
N PRO A 158 -9.98 3.05 21.08
CA PRO A 158 -8.66 2.55 20.66
C PRO A 158 -8.49 1.08 21.07
N ALA A 159 -7.94 0.27 20.18
CA ALA A 159 -7.57 -1.10 20.51
C ALA A 159 -6.21 -1.14 21.20
N ASP A 160 -6.03 -2.08 22.15
CA ASP A 160 -4.73 -2.33 22.78
C ASP A 160 -3.81 -3.13 21.81
N THR A 161 -3.28 -2.44 20.82
CA THR A 161 -2.38 -3.00 19.82
C THR A 161 -1.21 -2.06 19.55
N TRP A 162 -0.05 -2.62 19.20
CA TRP A 162 1.12 -1.84 18.85
C TRP A 162 0.87 -0.83 17.69
N LYS A 163 -0.09 -1.14 16.81
CA LYS A 163 -0.46 -0.25 15.70
C LYS A 163 -1.13 1.03 16.17
N GLU A 164 -1.89 0.96 17.26
CA GLU A 164 -2.55 2.12 17.85
C GLU A 164 -1.57 3.05 18.60
N ALA A 165 -0.39 2.52 18.98
CA ALA A 165 0.68 3.28 19.64
C ALA A 165 1.83 3.67 18.68
N ARG A 166 1.70 3.36 17.39
CA ARG A 166 2.72 3.64 16.37
C ARG A 166 2.92 5.16 16.24
N GLU A 167 4.16 5.60 16.21
CA GLU A 167 4.51 6.98 15.84
C GLU A 167 3.89 7.35 14.48
N GLY A 168 3.37 8.57 14.37
CA GLY A 168 2.64 9.02 13.18
C GLY A 168 1.25 8.42 12.97
N GLY A 169 0.84 7.43 13.80
CA GLY A 169 -0.52 6.89 13.88
C GLY A 169 -1.14 6.53 12.53
N SER A 170 -2.36 7.01 12.30
CA SER A 170 -3.10 6.78 11.06
C SER A 170 -2.39 7.33 9.81
N TRP A 171 -1.59 8.39 9.94
CA TRP A 171 -0.84 8.94 8.80
C TRP A 171 0.19 7.96 8.24
N LEU A 172 0.98 7.30 9.10
CA LEU A 172 1.94 6.29 8.66
C LEU A 172 1.30 4.90 8.40
N ASP A 173 0.05 4.68 8.83
CA ASP A 173 -0.69 3.44 8.53
C ASP A 173 -1.47 3.50 7.21
N LEU A 174 -2.27 4.55 7.01
CA LEU A 174 -3.17 4.72 5.86
C LEU A 174 -2.63 5.69 4.81
N GLY A 175 -1.89 6.72 5.25
CA GLY A 175 -1.28 7.71 4.38
C GLY A 175 -0.45 7.14 3.23
N PRO A 176 0.37 6.08 3.42
CA PRO A 176 1.12 5.47 2.32
C PRO A 176 0.27 5.06 1.13
N HIS A 177 -0.95 4.57 1.36
CA HIS A 177 -1.87 4.18 0.29
C HIS A 177 -2.45 5.38 -0.46
N LEU A 178 -2.88 6.43 0.29
CA LEU A 178 -3.49 7.61 -0.30
C LEU A 178 -2.46 8.44 -1.04
N VAL A 179 -1.27 8.59 -0.47
CA VAL A 179 -0.14 9.29 -1.09
C VAL A 179 0.29 8.58 -2.37
N ASP A 180 0.48 7.26 -2.33
CA ASP A 180 0.87 6.48 -3.51
C ASP A 180 -0.13 6.66 -4.65
N GLN A 181 -1.44 6.53 -4.37
CA GLN A 181 -2.49 6.74 -5.38
C GLN A 181 -2.47 8.16 -5.96
N ALA A 182 -2.28 9.18 -5.12
CA ALA A 182 -2.17 10.57 -5.58
C ALA A 182 -0.93 10.78 -6.47
N LEU A 183 0.22 10.23 -6.09
CA LEU A 183 1.45 10.33 -6.89
C LEU A 183 1.35 9.57 -8.21
N VAL A 184 0.65 8.45 -8.26
CA VAL A 184 0.37 7.72 -9.52
C VAL A 184 -0.48 8.54 -10.48
N LEU A 185 -1.45 9.31 -9.96
CA LEU A 185 -2.35 10.12 -10.78
C LEU A 185 -1.73 11.46 -11.22
N PHE A 186 -0.98 12.11 -10.34
CA PHE A 186 -0.62 13.52 -10.49
C PHE A 186 0.87 13.82 -10.40
N GLY A 187 1.70 12.81 -10.10
CA GLY A 187 3.13 13.00 -9.90
C GLY A 187 3.45 13.73 -8.59
N ARG A 188 4.65 14.31 -8.50
CA ARG A 188 5.15 15.00 -7.31
C ARG A 188 4.43 16.34 -7.09
N PRO A 189 3.88 16.61 -5.90
CA PRO A 189 3.33 17.91 -5.55
C PRO A 189 4.44 18.95 -5.28
N GLU A 190 4.08 20.24 -5.35
CA GLU A 190 5.01 21.33 -4.99
C GLU A 190 5.14 21.50 -3.48
N ALA A 191 4.07 21.26 -2.73
CA ALA A 191 4.04 21.48 -1.30
C ALA A 191 2.95 20.67 -0.62
N ILE A 192 3.03 20.57 0.71
CA ILE A 192 2.08 19.86 1.57
C ILE A 192 1.71 20.72 2.79
N VAL A 193 0.42 20.72 3.14
CA VAL A 193 -0.10 21.20 4.43
C VAL A 193 -0.80 20.02 5.10
N ALA A 194 -0.44 19.71 6.34
CA ALA A 194 -1.00 18.58 7.07
C ALA A 194 -1.47 18.99 8.48
N ASP A 195 -2.66 18.48 8.83
CA ASP A 195 -3.19 18.48 10.19
C ASP A 195 -3.32 17.03 10.64
N LEU A 196 -2.50 16.62 11.61
CA LEU A 196 -2.52 15.30 12.24
C LEU A 196 -2.94 15.47 13.70
N ALA A 197 -4.01 14.80 14.12
CA ALA A 197 -4.57 14.96 15.44
C ALA A 197 -4.90 13.62 16.12
N THR A 198 -4.84 13.63 17.45
CA THR A 198 -5.32 12.54 18.30
C THR A 198 -6.65 12.97 18.91
N LEU A 199 -7.76 12.44 18.37
CA LEU A 199 -9.10 12.91 18.68
C LEU A 199 -9.89 11.95 19.57
N ARG A 200 -9.57 10.64 19.56
CA ARG A 200 -10.28 9.66 20.41
C ARG A 200 -9.78 9.71 21.85
N THR A 201 -10.70 9.60 22.79
CA THR A 201 -10.34 9.46 24.21
C THR A 201 -9.50 8.21 24.43
N GLY A 202 -8.34 8.37 25.08
CA GLY A 202 -7.41 7.28 25.37
C GLY A 202 -6.49 6.88 24.21
N ALA A 203 -6.59 7.48 23.04
CA ALA A 203 -5.62 7.28 21.96
C ALA A 203 -4.29 7.97 22.31
N VAL A 204 -3.19 7.34 21.91
CA VAL A 204 -1.80 7.81 22.19
C VAL A 204 -1.05 8.24 20.92
N ALA A 205 -1.63 8.01 19.75
CA ALA A 205 -1.07 8.40 18.46
C ALA A 205 -2.15 9.03 17.57
N PRO A 206 -1.77 9.82 16.54
CA PRO A 206 -2.74 10.44 15.63
C PRO A 206 -3.70 9.43 15.01
N ASP A 207 -4.98 9.69 15.14
CA ASP A 207 -6.07 8.86 14.60
C ASP A 207 -6.97 9.63 13.62
N TYR A 208 -6.55 10.83 13.31
CA TYR A 208 -7.09 11.74 12.32
C TYR A 208 -5.95 12.33 11.49
N PHE A 209 -6.18 12.50 10.20
CA PHE A 209 -5.39 13.39 9.38
C PHE A 209 -6.25 14.05 8.30
N HIS A 210 -5.90 15.31 8.01
CA HIS A 210 -6.40 16.06 6.86
C HIS A 210 -5.20 16.73 6.20
N VAL A 211 -4.89 16.33 4.99
CA VAL A 211 -3.66 16.70 4.29
C VAL A 211 -4.01 17.26 2.92
N VAL A 212 -3.45 18.41 2.59
CA VAL A 212 -3.59 19.03 1.27
C VAL A 212 -2.24 18.98 0.55
N LEU A 213 -2.19 18.28 -0.57
CA LEU A 213 -1.07 18.34 -1.51
C LEU A 213 -1.36 19.45 -2.53
N ARG A 214 -0.43 20.38 -2.66
CA ARG A 214 -0.55 21.51 -3.58
C ARG A 214 0.22 21.25 -4.87
N TYR A 215 -0.49 21.39 -5.96
CA TYR A 215 0.03 21.42 -7.33
C TYR A 215 -0.27 22.80 -7.94
N PRO A 216 0.37 23.18 -9.05
CA PRO A 216 0.12 24.48 -9.69
C PRO A 216 -1.36 24.67 -10.06
N ASP A 217 -2.01 23.62 -10.57
CA ASP A 217 -3.30 23.63 -11.23
C ASP A 217 -4.41 22.88 -10.48
N ARG A 218 -4.08 22.20 -9.36
CA ARG A 218 -5.06 21.37 -8.61
C ARG A 218 -4.80 21.33 -7.13
N ARG A 219 -5.81 20.89 -6.39
CA ARG A 219 -5.70 20.54 -4.96
C ARG A 219 -6.06 19.08 -4.78
N VAL A 220 -5.23 18.38 -4.00
CA VAL A 220 -5.42 16.99 -3.64
C VAL A 220 -5.55 16.91 -2.13
N VAL A 221 -6.67 16.38 -1.66
CA VAL A 221 -6.96 16.19 -0.24
C VAL A 221 -6.87 14.71 0.11
N LEU A 222 -6.10 14.40 1.14
CA LEU A 222 -6.00 13.05 1.70
C LEU A 222 -6.52 13.09 3.12
N HIS A 223 -7.49 12.23 3.44
CA HIS A 223 -8.20 12.28 4.71
C HIS A 223 -8.39 10.91 5.33
N SER A 224 -8.33 10.87 6.66
CA SER A 224 -8.80 9.73 7.45
C SER A 224 -9.22 10.17 8.85
N SER A 225 -10.34 9.64 9.30
CA SER A 225 -10.81 9.75 10.68
C SER A 225 -11.24 8.38 11.20
N LYS A 226 -10.88 8.06 12.44
CA LYS A 226 -11.42 6.87 13.14
C LYS A 226 -12.75 7.15 13.86
N LEU A 227 -13.29 8.36 13.72
CA LEU A 227 -14.58 8.78 14.29
C LEU A 227 -15.65 9.07 13.22
N ALA A 228 -15.48 8.58 12.01
CA ALA A 228 -16.47 8.74 10.94
C ALA A 228 -17.45 7.56 10.95
N ALA A 229 -18.65 7.80 11.47
CA ALA A 229 -19.72 6.80 11.56
C ALA A 229 -20.59 6.72 10.30
N ALA A 230 -20.50 7.73 9.44
CA ALA A 230 -21.28 7.79 8.21
C ALA A 230 -20.73 6.81 7.16
N HIS A 231 -21.53 6.59 6.11
CA HIS A 231 -21.08 5.82 4.96
C HIS A 231 -19.78 6.39 4.39
N THR A 232 -18.78 5.55 4.18
CA THR A 232 -17.43 5.97 3.84
C THR A 232 -17.39 6.63 2.47
N LEU A 233 -17.15 7.94 2.44
CA LEU A 233 -16.73 8.63 1.23
C LEU A 233 -15.35 8.11 0.86
N ARG A 234 -15.17 7.70 -0.40
CA ARG A 234 -13.90 7.16 -0.86
C ARG A 234 -13.15 8.14 -1.75
N PHE A 235 -13.82 8.62 -2.80
CA PHE A 235 -13.27 9.61 -3.71
C PHE A 235 -14.27 10.72 -4.01
N VAL A 236 -13.76 11.95 -4.06
CA VAL A 236 -14.42 13.10 -4.71
C VAL A 236 -13.47 13.62 -5.76
N VAL A 237 -13.89 13.62 -7.02
CA VAL A 237 -13.06 14.06 -8.13
C VAL A 237 -13.84 15.05 -8.96
N HIS A 238 -13.32 16.28 -9.06
CA HIS A 238 -13.88 17.32 -9.90
C HIS A 238 -12.90 17.70 -11.00
N GLY A 239 -13.39 17.69 -12.22
CA GLY A 239 -12.64 18.12 -13.38
C GLY A 239 -13.44 19.08 -14.25
N THR A 240 -12.83 19.59 -15.30
CA THR A 240 -13.42 20.60 -16.17
C THR A 240 -14.60 20.12 -17.01
N ARG A 241 -14.84 18.79 -17.10
CA ARG A 241 -15.93 18.18 -17.87
C ARG A 241 -16.93 17.41 -17.00
N GLY A 242 -16.57 17.06 -15.78
CA GLY A 242 -17.45 16.29 -14.92
C GLY A 242 -16.87 16.05 -13.55
N SER A 243 -17.69 15.43 -12.71
CA SER A 243 -17.34 15.04 -11.34
C SER A 243 -17.64 13.57 -11.14
N TRP A 244 -16.81 12.88 -10.37
CA TRP A 244 -17.05 11.51 -9.96
C TRP A 244 -16.96 11.38 -8.45
N ILE A 245 -18.00 10.77 -7.85
CA ILE A 245 -18.09 10.55 -6.41
C ILE A 245 -18.24 9.06 -6.17
N LYS A 246 -17.42 8.52 -5.28
CA LYS A 246 -17.38 7.10 -4.92
C LYS A 246 -17.47 6.94 -3.42
N HIS A 247 -18.35 6.06 -2.98
CA HIS A 247 -18.45 5.62 -1.60
C HIS A 247 -18.00 4.16 -1.46
N GLY A 248 -17.78 3.72 -0.21
CA GLY A 248 -17.30 2.37 0.09
C GLY A 248 -15.82 2.17 -0.22
N ILE A 249 -15.29 1.05 0.22
CA ILE A 249 -13.88 0.67 0.06
C ILE A 249 -13.83 -0.67 -0.67
N ASP A 250 -12.83 -0.86 -1.52
CA ASP A 250 -12.54 -2.13 -2.20
C ASP A 250 -12.63 -3.34 -1.26
N THR A 251 -13.21 -4.41 -1.74
CA THR A 251 -13.56 -5.59 -0.93
C THR A 251 -12.42 -6.58 -0.75
N GLN A 252 -11.32 -6.45 -1.50
CA GLN A 252 -10.22 -7.43 -1.52
C GLN A 252 -9.52 -7.56 -0.16
N GLU A 253 -9.30 -6.44 0.57
CA GLU A 253 -8.71 -6.50 1.91
C GLU A 253 -9.56 -7.34 2.85
N ALA A 254 -10.86 -7.08 2.90
CA ALA A 254 -11.78 -7.83 3.76
C ALA A 254 -11.82 -9.32 3.40
N ALA A 255 -11.85 -9.65 2.11
CA ALA A 255 -11.83 -11.02 1.62
C ALA A 255 -10.52 -11.73 1.98
N THR A 256 -9.38 -11.06 1.79
CA THR A 256 -8.05 -11.55 2.12
C THR A 256 -7.89 -11.80 3.63
N VAL A 257 -8.31 -10.86 4.48
CA VAL A 257 -8.26 -11.00 5.94
C VAL A 257 -9.16 -12.12 6.43
N ALA A 258 -10.31 -12.34 5.77
CA ALA A 258 -11.20 -13.46 6.03
C ALA A 258 -10.67 -14.82 5.53
N GLY A 259 -9.46 -14.86 4.94
CA GLY A 259 -8.81 -16.09 4.46
C GLY A 259 -9.39 -16.63 3.15
N LYS A 260 -10.14 -15.83 2.40
CA LYS A 260 -10.62 -16.27 1.08
C LYS A 260 -9.43 -16.34 0.11
N PRO A 261 -9.31 -17.42 -0.69
CA PRO A 261 -8.23 -17.54 -1.66
C PRO A 261 -8.36 -16.49 -2.75
N PRO A 262 -7.27 -15.85 -3.19
CA PRO A 262 -7.33 -14.86 -4.25
C PRO A 262 -7.75 -15.51 -5.59
N GLY A 263 -8.68 -14.85 -6.30
CA GLY A 263 -9.08 -15.25 -7.66
C GLY A 263 -10.36 -16.06 -7.80
N GLY A 264 -11.18 -16.17 -6.76
CA GLY A 264 -12.53 -16.73 -6.85
C GLY A 264 -13.47 -15.92 -7.77
N ALA A 265 -14.65 -16.47 -8.09
CA ALA A 265 -15.62 -15.84 -9.01
C ALA A 265 -15.98 -14.40 -8.62
N ASP A 266 -16.11 -14.14 -7.31
CA ASP A 266 -16.48 -12.82 -6.77
C ASP A 266 -15.27 -12.01 -6.30
N TRP A 267 -14.04 -12.45 -6.59
CA TRP A 267 -12.84 -11.76 -6.18
C TRP A 267 -12.72 -10.38 -6.82
N GLY A 268 -12.49 -9.36 -5.98
CA GLY A 268 -12.30 -7.97 -6.44
C GLY A 268 -13.54 -7.31 -7.03
N LEU A 269 -14.72 -7.89 -6.84
CA LEU A 269 -15.98 -7.21 -7.14
C LEU A 269 -16.29 -6.22 -6.01
N ASP A 270 -16.35 -4.94 -6.35
CA ASP A 270 -16.84 -3.89 -5.48
C ASP A 270 -18.28 -3.54 -5.90
N PRO A 271 -19.28 -3.84 -5.06
CA PRO A 271 -20.68 -3.61 -5.41
C PRO A 271 -21.12 -2.15 -5.32
N GLU A 272 -20.31 -1.30 -4.69
CA GLU A 272 -20.62 0.12 -4.56
C GLU A 272 -20.06 0.89 -5.73
N ASP A 273 -20.85 1.04 -6.79
CA ASP A 273 -20.50 1.81 -7.97
C ASP A 273 -20.38 3.31 -7.65
N GLY A 274 -19.67 4.08 -8.49
CA GLY A 274 -19.52 5.52 -8.32
C GLY A 274 -20.39 6.32 -9.29
N ASP A 275 -20.78 7.53 -8.90
CA ASP A 275 -21.63 8.41 -9.70
C ASP A 275 -20.81 9.43 -10.47
N LEU A 276 -20.97 9.43 -11.80
CA LEU A 276 -20.40 10.40 -12.71
C LEU A 276 -21.46 11.42 -13.11
N THR A 277 -21.20 12.68 -12.80
CA THR A 277 -22.02 13.81 -13.21
C THR A 277 -21.32 14.62 -14.31
N THR A 278 -22.02 14.87 -15.41
CA THR A 278 -21.55 15.69 -16.54
C THR A 278 -22.67 16.67 -16.92
N GLY A 279 -22.48 17.99 -16.71
CA GLY A 279 -23.55 18.97 -16.77
C GLY A 279 -24.68 18.59 -15.80
N ASP A 280 -25.88 18.51 -16.29
CA ASP A 280 -27.09 18.18 -15.50
C ASP A 280 -27.38 16.66 -15.47
N THR A 281 -26.53 15.85 -16.07
CA THR A 281 -26.75 14.39 -16.16
C THR A 281 -25.86 13.65 -15.21
N MET A 282 -26.48 12.85 -14.34
CA MET A 282 -25.81 11.90 -13.47
C MET A 282 -26.03 10.47 -13.96
N ARG A 283 -25.00 9.65 -13.93
CA ARG A 283 -25.05 8.22 -14.22
C ARG A 283 -24.11 7.44 -13.31
N THR A 284 -24.54 6.29 -12.89
CA THR A 284 -23.70 5.34 -12.15
C THR A 284 -22.70 4.70 -13.12
N VAL A 285 -21.44 4.64 -12.71
CA VAL A 285 -20.34 3.99 -13.42
C VAL A 285 -19.95 2.74 -12.66
N ARG A 286 -20.14 1.60 -13.30
CA ARG A 286 -19.78 0.31 -12.71
C ARG A 286 -18.28 0.23 -12.47
N ASN A 287 -17.91 -0.28 -11.28
CA ASN A 287 -16.52 -0.49 -10.93
C ASN A 287 -15.87 -1.56 -11.82
N ARG A 288 -14.60 -1.33 -12.13
CA ARG A 288 -13.71 -2.38 -12.59
C ARG A 288 -13.55 -3.45 -11.50
N ARG A 289 -13.13 -4.63 -11.91
CA ARG A 289 -12.71 -5.65 -10.93
C ARG A 289 -11.31 -5.32 -10.42
N GLY A 290 -11.14 -5.21 -9.11
CA GLY A 290 -9.82 -5.13 -8.46
C GLY A 290 -9.12 -6.49 -8.46
N ASP A 291 -7.78 -6.50 -8.52
CA ASP A 291 -7.04 -7.75 -8.44
C ASP A 291 -5.58 -7.56 -7.98
N TYR A 292 -5.32 -7.80 -6.70
CA TYR A 292 -3.95 -7.73 -6.15
C TYR A 292 -3.00 -8.79 -6.72
N ARG A 293 -3.50 -9.83 -7.40
CA ARG A 293 -2.63 -10.80 -8.10
C ARG A 293 -1.86 -10.13 -9.23
N LEU A 294 -2.39 -9.07 -9.82
CA LEU A 294 -1.73 -8.31 -10.89
C LEU A 294 -0.42 -7.67 -10.42
N PHE A 295 -0.36 -7.21 -9.15
CA PHE A 295 0.90 -6.77 -8.56
C PHE A 295 1.94 -7.90 -8.56
N TRP A 296 1.56 -9.09 -8.09
CA TRP A 296 2.46 -10.23 -7.99
C TRP A 296 2.88 -10.78 -9.35
N GLN A 297 1.98 -10.79 -10.33
CA GLN A 297 2.29 -11.15 -11.71
C GLN A 297 3.27 -10.16 -12.34
N ALA A 298 3.07 -8.85 -12.13
CA ALA A 298 3.98 -7.83 -12.61
C ALA A 298 5.36 -7.93 -11.93
N LEU A 299 5.40 -8.25 -10.62
CA LEU A 299 6.65 -8.49 -9.90
C LEU A 299 7.39 -9.71 -10.46
N ALA A 300 6.69 -10.81 -10.76
CA ALA A 300 7.29 -11.98 -11.40
C ALA A 300 7.89 -11.64 -12.77
N ALA A 301 7.18 -10.86 -13.58
CA ALA A 301 7.65 -10.39 -14.86
C ALA A 301 8.90 -9.49 -14.73
N ALA A 302 8.88 -8.56 -13.75
CA ALA A 302 10.02 -7.67 -13.48
C ALA A 302 11.29 -8.45 -13.07
N ILE A 303 11.14 -9.46 -12.21
CA ILE A 303 12.27 -10.31 -11.78
C ILE A 303 12.87 -11.07 -12.96
N ARG A 304 12.06 -11.47 -13.95
CA ARG A 304 12.50 -12.14 -15.17
C ARG A 304 13.04 -11.19 -16.25
N GLY A 305 12.94 -9.87 -16.05
CA GLY A 305 13.26 -8.87 -17.08
C GLY A 305 12.23 -8.80 -18.21
N GLU A 306 11.02 -9.29 -17.99
CA GLU A 306 9.92 -9.36 -18.98
C GLU A 306 8.96 -8.17 -18.87
N GLY A 307 9.11 -7.32 -17.86
CA GLY A 307 8.24 -6.16 -17.64
C GLY A 307 8.79 -5.17 -16.62
N PRO A 308 8.12 -4.03 -16.44
CA PRO A 308 8.52 -3.03 -15.47
C PRO A 308 8.24 -3.49 -14.04
N ASN A 309 8.99 -2.94 -13.08
CA ASN A 309 8.71 -3.09 -11.65
C ASN A 309 7.32 -2.51 -11.33
N PRO A 310 6.42 -3.25 -10.65
CA PRO A 310 5.06 -2.79 -10.37
C PRO A 310 5.00 -1.52 -9.49
N VAL A 311 5.97 -1.38 -8.59
CA VAL A 311 6.18 -0.19 -7.76
C VAL A 311 7.69 0.02 -7.64
N GLY A 312 8.21 0.95 -8.40
CA GLY A 312 9.63 1.23 -8.43
C GLY A 312 10.14 1.81 -7.09
N ALA A 313 11.40 1.52 -6.78
CA ALA A 313 12.00 2.04 -5.55
C ALA A 313 12.01 3.58 -5.48
N ALA A 314 12.14 4.26 -6.64
CA ALA A 314 12.04 5.72 -6.71
C ALA A 314 10.62 6.24 -6.38
N GLU A 315 9.58 5.54 -6.83
CA GLU A 315 8.18 5.87 -6.48
C GLU A 315 7.94 5.68 -4.99
N ALA A 316 8.40 4.56 -4.42
CA ALA A 316 8.31 4.30 -2.98
C ALA A 316 9.05 5.35 -2.16
N MET A 317 10.20 5.84 -2.64
CA MET A 317 10.95 6.91 -2.02
C MET A 317 10.17 8.23 -2.03
N MET A 318 9.49 8.54 -3.13
CA MET A 318 8.63 9.73 -3.25
C MET A 318 7.48 9.70 -2.24
N VAL A 319 6.87 8.52 -2.04
CA VAL A 319 5.87 8.32 -0.98
C VAL A 319 6.45 8.66 0.39
N MET A 320 7.65 8.17 0.71
CA MET A 320 8.31 8.45 1.99
C MET A 320 8.64 9.95 2.17
N GLU A 321 9.04 10.65 1.11
CA GLU A 321 9.29 12.09 1.17
C GLU A 321 8.03 12.90 1.50
N VAL A 322 6.89 12.53 0.89
CA VAL A 322 5.59 13.16 1.18
C VAL A 322 5.12 12.85 2.60
N LEU A 323 5.30 11.61 3.07
CA LEU A 323 4.95 11.23 4.44
C LEU A 323 5.76 12.00 5.49
N ASP A 324 7.08 12.10 5.30
CA ASP A 324 7.97 12.88 6.17
C ASP A 324 7.59 14.38 6.19
N ALA A 325 7.37 14.96 5.01
CA ALA A 325 6.94 16.34 4.89
C ALA A 325 5.59 16.59 5.57
N GLY A 326 4.67 15.65 5.54
CA GLY A 326 3.40 15.71 6.26
C GLY A 326 3.58 15.73 7.78
N LEU A 327 4.45 14.88 8.33
CA LEU A 327 4.81 14.91 9.75
C LEU A 327 5.38 16.27 10.16
N ARG A 328 6.32 16.79 9.35
CA ARG A 328 6.93 18.11 9.60
C ARG A 328 5.91 19.24 9.47
N SER A 329 5.05 19.21 8.46
CA SER A 329 4.02 20.22 8.27
C SER A 329 3.10 20.33 9.48
N SER A 330 2.64 19.20 9.99
CA SER A 330 1.79 19.16 11.18
C SER A 330 2.51 19.65 12.43
N ALA A 331 3.77 19.22 12.64
CA ALA A 331 4.55 19.63 13.81
C ALA A 331 4.91 21.12 13.78
N GLU A 332 5.33 21.64 12.63
CA GLU A 332 5.75 23.02 12.42
C GLU A 332 4.56 23.98 12.17
N ARG A 333 3.35 23.45 11.96
CA ARG A 333 2.11 24.18 11.64
C ARG A 333 2.26 25.13 10.46
N ARG A 334 2.91 24.66 9.41
CA ARG A 334 3.12 25.43 8.18
C ARG A 334 3.19 24.52 6.96
N GLU A 335 3.07 25.14 5.80
CA GLU A 335 3.34 24.49 4.53
C GLU A 335 4.83 24.10 4.42
N ILE A 336 5.06 22.89 3.89
CA ILE A 336 6.39 22.36 3.56
C ILE A 336 6.50 22.18 2.05
N ALA A 337 7.52 22.77 1.43
CA ALA A 337 7.85 22.51 0.02
C ALA A 337 8.44 21.11 -0.16
N LEU A 338 8.18 20.48 -1.32
CA LEU A 338 8.57 19.11 -1.67
C LEU A 338 9.54 19.07 -2.86
#